data_2b32592157069a58ea37fde53949b461
#
_entry.id   2b32592157069a58ea37fde53949b461
#
_cell.length_a   1.000
_cell.length_b   1.000
_cell.length_c   1.000
_cell.angle_alpha   90.00
_cell.angle_beta   90.00
_cell.angle_gamma   90.00
#
_symmetry.space_group_name_H-M   'P 1'
#
loop_
_entity.id
_entity.type
_entity.pdbx_description
1 polymer ?
#
loop_
_entity_poly.entity_id
_entity_poly.type
_entity_poly.pdbx_seq_one_letter_code
_entity_poly.pdbx_strand_id
1 'polypeptide(L)'
;MTNAEYIEAIGARCSRRTYSHTPPDPRVLEILQEMVDAVNRQSGLSFRLLADGTAPFTLFTGKFALVAVCGPDTEWARIQSGYFGESIVLQCVYHGLGTCWVTGTYNEN
;
A
#
# COMPACT_ATOMS: atom_id res chain seq x y z
N MET A 1 -2.88 1.20 -15.80
CA MET A 1 -1.48 0.93 -16.21
C MET A 1 -1.43 -0.18 -17.24
N THR A 2 -0.49 -0.09 -18.16
CA THR A 2 -0.25 -1.14 -19.15
C THR A 2 0.56 -2.29 -18.55
N ASN A 3 0.56 -3.46 -19.22
CA ASN A 3 1.39 -4.58 -18.81
C ASN A 3 2.87 -4.22 -18.80
N ALA A 4 3.34 -3.43 -19.78
CA ALA A 4 4.74 -2.98 -19.84
C ALA A 4 5.09 -2.11 -18.62
N GLU A 5 4.19 -1.23 -18.21
CA GLU A 5 4.39 -0.38 -17.03
C GLU A 5 4.44 -1.21 -15.73
N TYR A 6 3.61 -2.25 -15.61
CA TYR A 6 3.66 -3.16 -14.48
C TYR A 6 4.98 -3.95 -14.44
N ILE A 7 5.46 -4.43 -15.58
CA ILE A 7 6.72 -5.17 -15.66
C ILE A 7 7.89 -4.27 -15.24
N GLU A 8 7.90 -3.02 -15.69
CA GLU A 8 8.92 -2.05 -15.29
C GLU A 8 8.87 -1.78 -13.77
N ALA A 9 7.69 -1.61 -13.21
CA ALA A 9 7.50 -1.40 -11.79
C ALA A 9 7.99 -2.61 -10.96
N ILE A 10 7.75 -3.83 -11.42
CA ILE A 10 8.25 -5.04 -10.76
C ILE A 10 9.78 -5.00 -10.65
N GLY A 11 10.46 -4.61 -11.72
CA GLY A 11 11.92 -4.51 -11.72
C GLY A 11 12.47 -3.38 -10.85
N ALA A 12 11.70 -2.32 -10.65
CA ALA A 12 12.12 -1.15 -9.88
C ALA A 12 11.75 -1.24 -8.39
N ARG A 13 10.79 -2.10 -8.02
CA ARG A 13 10.31 -2.17 -6.64
C ARG A 13 11.36 -2.74 -5.69
N CYS A 14 11.51 -2.11 -4.54
CA CYS A 14 12.24 -2.67 -3.40
C CYS A 14 11.59 -2.17 -2.10
N SER A 15 11.81 -2.90 -1.01
CA SER A 15 11.27 -2.51 0.28
C SER A 15 11.97 -1.28 0.82
N ARG A 16 11.20 -0.28 1.22
CA ARG A 16 11.68 0.98 1.82
C ARG A 16 11.16 1.10 3.24
N ARG A 17 12.05 1.27 4.21
CA ARG A 17 11.71 1.37 5.63
C ARG A 17 12.11 2.71 6.24
N THR A 18 12.81 3.55 5.49
CA THR A 18 13.18 4.90 5.88
C THR A 18 12.52 5.88 4.93
N TYR A 19 11.75 6.80 5.46
CA TYR A 19 10.98 7.75 4.68
C TYR A 19 11.35 9.18 5.03
N SER A 20 10.95 10.12 4.18
CA SER A 20 11.12 11.55 4.41
C SER A 20 10.37 11.96 5.68
N HIS A 21 10.85 13.01 6.36
CA HIS A 21 10.14 13.61 7.50
C HIS A 21 9.00 14.53 7.08
N THR A 22 8.79 14.71 5.78
CA THR A 22 7.66 15.46 5.24
C THR A 22 6.47 14.52 5.08
N PRO A 23 5.28 14.87 5.58
CA PRO A 23 4.08 14.06 5.37
C PRO A 23 3.79 13.88 3.89
N PRO A 24 3.10 12.78 3.49
CA PRO A 24 2.72 12.59 2.09
C PRO A 24 1.90 13.77 1.56
N ASP A 25 2.15 14.13 0.30
CA ASP A 25 1.40 15.19 -0.38
C ASP A 25 -0.09 14.83 -0.45
N PRO A 26 -1.02 15.76 -0.16
CA PRO A 26 -2.45 15.50 -0.27
C PRO A 26 -2.89 14.93 -1.63
N ARG A 27 -2.22 15.33 -2.73
CA ARG A 27 -2.51 14.77 -4.07
C ARG A 27 -2.15 13.30 -4.16
N VAL A 28 -1.04 12.90 -3.53
CA VAL A 28 -0.64 11.49 -3.44
C VAL A 28 -1.67 10.70 -2.65
N LEU A 29 -2.16 11.25 -1.54
CA LEU A 29 -3.19 10.61 -0.74
C LEU A 29 -4.50 10.44 -1.53
N GLU A 30 -4.87 11.41 -2.36
CA GLU A 30 -6.04 11.29 -3.24
C GLU A 30 -5.87 10.16 -4.24
N ILE A 31 -4.70 10.05 -4.87
CA ILE A 31 -4.40 8.98 -5.83
C ILE A 31 -4.46 7.62 -5.13
N LEU A 32 -3.86 7.51 -3.95
CA LEU A 32 -3.91 6.27 -3.15
C LEU A 32 -5.33 5.90 -2.77
N GLN A 33 -6.14 6.88 -2.38
CA GLN A 33 -7.54 6.62 -2.02
C GLN A 33 -8.32 6.12 -3.23
N GLU A 34 -8.10 6.66 -4.41
CA GLU A 34 -8.72 6.18 -5.65
C GLU A 34 -8.32 4.75 -5.97
N MET A 35 -7.04 4.38 -5.77
CA MET A 35 -6.55 3.01 -5.95
C MET A 35 -7.24 2.05 -4.99
N VAL A 36 -7.33 2.43 -3.73
CA VAL A 36 -7.97 1.62 -2.68
C VAL A 36 -9.46 1.43 -2.99
N ASP A 37 -10.15 2.50 -3.37
CA ASP A 37 -11.56 2.44 -3.72
C ASP A 37 -11.79 1.51 -4.94
N ALA A 38 -10.93 1.60 -5.95
CA ALA A 38 -11.02 0.76 -7.14
C ALA A 38 -10.82 -0.73 -6.78
N VAL A 39 -9.83 -1.03 -5.96
CA VAL A 39 -9.59 -2.40 -5.48
C VAL A 39 -10.79 -2.93 -4.72
N ASN A 40 -11.36 -2.13 -3.82
CA ASN A 40 -12.51 -2.55 -3.02
C ASN A 40 -13.73 -2.84 -3.89
N ARG A 41 -13.95 -2.03 -4.93
CA ARG A 41 -15.04 -2.27 -5.88
C ARG A 41 -14.85 -3.56 -6.68
N GLN A 42 -13.62 -3.84 -7.13
CA GLN A 42 -13.33 -5.01 -7.96
C GLN A 42 -13.31 -6.31 -7.16
N SER A 43 -12.80 -6.27 -5.94
CA SER A 43 -12.54 -7.47 -5.14
C SER A 43 -13.63 -7.78 -4.12
N GLY A 44 -14.37 -6.77 -3.67
CA GLY A 44 -15.26 -6.90 -2.52
C GLY A 44 -14.52 -6.91 -1.17
N LEU A 45 -13.21 -6.65 -1.18
CA LEU A 45 -12.42 -6.50 0.04
C LEU A 45 -12.63 -5.12 0.66
N SER A 46 -12.03 -4.90 1.81
CA SER A 46 -12.23 -3.68 2.63
C SER A 46 -10.90 -3.02 2.96
N PHE A 47 -10.05 -2.78 1.97
CA PHE A 47 -8.79 -2.08 2.18
C PHE A 47 -9.06 -0.66 2.70
N ARG A 48 -8.19 -0.16 3.58
CA ARG A 48 -8.33 1.15 4.20
C ARG A 48 -7.02 1.92 4.10
N LEU A 49 -7.11 3.18 3.71
CA LEU A 49 -5.97 4.09 3.69
C LEU A 49 -5.94 4.90 4.98
N LEU A 50 -4.80 4.91 5.66
CA LEU A 50 -4.51 5.78 6.79
C LEU A 50 -3.48 6.81 6.34
N ALA A 51 -3.83 8.10 6.42
CA ALA A 51 -2.95 9.19 5.97
C ALA A 51 -1.67 9.28 6.80
N ASP A 52 -1.73 8.90 8.08
CA ASP A 52 -0.56 8.80 8.96
C ASP A 52 -0.46 7.36 9.46
N GLY A 53 0.50 6.61 8.93
CA GLY A 53 0.77 5.24 9.31
C GLY A 53 1.80 5.10 10.42
N THR A 54 2.34 6.20 10.95
CA THR A 54 3.46 6.15 11.90
C THR A 54 3.07 5.60 13.27
N ALA A 55 1.83 5.85 13.71
CA ALA A 55 1.39 5.46 15.05
C ALA A 55 1.46 3.95 15.31
N PRO A 56 1.02 3.05 14.39
CA PRO A 56 1.09 1.61 14.61
C PRO A 56 2.47 0.98 14.40
N PHE A 57 3.45 1.71 13.88
CA PHE A 57 4.77 1.15 13.54
C PHE A 57 5.88 1.79 14.37
N THR A 58 6.79 0.96 14.90
CA THR A 58 7.89 1.42 15.76
C THR A 58 9.26 1.26 15.12
N LEU A 59 9.39 0.44 14.05
CA LEU A 59 10.68 0.16 13.41
C LEU A 59 10.91 0.96 12.12
N PHE A 60 9.93 1.76 11.71
CA PHE A 60 10.03 2.56 10.49
C PHE A 60 10.38 4.00 10.85
N THR A 61 11.17 4.64 9.99
CA THR A 61 11.63 6.02 10.18
C THR A 61 10.97 6.94 9.17
N GLY A 62 10.59 8.15 9.62
CA GLY A 62 10.00 9.19 8.77
C GLY A 62 8.49 9.21 8.82
N LYS A 63 7.90 9.94 7.87
CA LYS A 63 6.44 10.08 7.72
C LYS A 63 5.96 9.25 6.54
N PHE A 64 4.89 8.48 6.72
CA PHE A 64 4.35 7.63 5.68
C PHE A 64 2.86 7.39 5.90
N ALA A 65 2.17 7.04 4.81
CA ALA A 65 0.80 6.57 4.85
C ALA A 65 0.79 5.03 4.94
N LEU A 66 -0.34 4.48 5.34
CA LEU A 66 -0.54 3.05 5.49
C LEU A 66 -1.78 2.62 4.71
N VAL A 67 -1.67 1.53 3.97
CA VAL A 67 -2.83 0.82 3.42
C VAL A 67 -3.03 -0.45 4.22
N ALA A 68 -4.11 -0.52 4.98
CA ALA A 68 -4.48 -1.72 5.71
C ALA A 68 -5.20 -2.68 4.76
N VAL A 69 -4.66 -3.89 4.63
CA VAL A 69 -5.21 -4.93 3.76
C VAL A 69 -6.22 -5.73 4.58
N CYS A 70 -7.50 -5.46 4.36
CA CYS A 70 -8.60 -6.03 5.15
C CYS A 70 -9.57 -6.80 4.27
N GLY A 71 -10.12 -7.89 4.81
CA GLY A 71 -11.11 -8.71 4.14
C GLY A 71 -11.58 -9.83 5.05
N PRO A 72 -12.52 -10.68 4.59
CA PRO A 72 -12.95 -11.82 5.37
C PRO A 72 -11.81 -12.83 5.57
N ASP A 73 -11.88 -13.61 6.65
CA ASP A 73 -10.87 -14.62 6.96
C ASP A 73 -11.12 -15.90 6.15
N THR A 74 -10.88 -15.84 4.86
CA THR A 74 -11.02 -16.96 3.93
C THR A 74 -9.77 -17.09 3.08
N GLU A 75 -9.51 -18.30 2.57
CA GLU A 75 -8.38 -18.54 1.67
C GLU A 75 -8.48 -17.68 0.41
N TRP A 76 -9.67 -17.57 -0.17
CA TRP A 76 -9.89 -16.75 -1.37
C TRP A 76 -9.59 -15.27 -1.10
N ALA A 77 -10.03 -14.74 0.05
CA ALA A 77 -9.75 -13.36 0.41
C ALA A 77 -8.26 -13.12 0.61
N ARG A 78 -7.51 -14.08 1.14
CA ARG A 78 -6.04 -13.97 1.28
C ARG A 78 -5.36 -13.93 -0.07
N ILE A 79 -5.80 -14.77 -1.01
CA ILE A 79 -5.28 -14.75 -2.39
C ILE A 79 -5.55 -13.40 -3.05
N GLN A 80 -6.79 -12.92 -2.97
CA GLN A 80 -7.17 -11.61 -3.50
C GLN A 80 -6.38 -10.47 -2.85
N SER A 81 -6.14 -10.54 -1.54
CA SER A 81 -5.40 -9.52 -0.81
C SER A 81 -3.96 -9.40 -1.33
N GLY A 82 -3.31 -10.53 -1.60
CA GLY A 82 -1.97 -10.53 -2.20
C GLY A 82 -1.98 -9.95 -3.61
N TYR A 83 -2.91 -10.38 -4.44
CA TYR A 83 -3.03 -9.92 -5.83
C TYR A 83 -3.31 -8.42 -5.90
N PHE A 84 -4.36 -7.96 -5.23
CA PHE A 84 -4.75 -6.54 -5.29
C PHE A 84 -3.82 -5.64 -4.48
N GLY A 85 -3.28 -6.15 -3.37
CA GLY A 85 -2.29 -5.42 -2.59
C GLY A 85 -1.03 -5.15 -3.39
N GLU A 86 -0.51 -6.14 -4.11
CA GLU A 86 0.67 -5.96 -4.96
C GLU A 86 0.36 -5.02 -6.13
N SER A 87 -0.87 -5.03 -6.66
CA SER A 87 -1.27 -4.06 -7.68
C SER A 87 -1.13 -2.63 -7.18
N ILE A 88 -1.54 -2.35 -5.94
CA ILE A 88 -1.38 -1.04 -5.32
C ILE A 88 0.10 -0.71 -5.15
N VAL A 89 0.89 -1.67 -4.67
CA VAL A 89 2.35 -1.49 -4.50
C VAL A 89 3.00 -1.10 -5.82
N LEU A 90 2.71 -1.80 -6.90
CA LEU A 90 3.29 -1.53 -8.20
C LEU A 90 2.85 -0.19 -8.77
N GLN A 91 1.60 0.20 -8.55
CA GLN A 91 1.12 1.53 -8.94
C GLN A 91 1.83 2.63 -8.15
N CYS A 92 2.10 2.41 -6.86
CA CYS A 92 2.89 3.33 -6.05
C CYS A 92 4.30 3.49 -6.60
N VAL A 93 4.96 2.40 -6.98
CA VAL A 93 6.29 2.44 -7.59
C VAL A 93 6.26 3.24 -8.90
N TYR A 94 5.23 3.03 -9.72
CA TYR A 94 5.05 3.77 -10.97
C TYR A 94 4.96 5.29 -10.71
N HIS A 95 4.35 5.69 -9.60
CA HIS A 95 4.26 7.10 -9.20
C HIS A 95 5.48 7.59 -8.40
N GLY A 96 6.54 6.81 -8.32
CA GLY A 96 7.78 7.19 -7.66
C GLY A 96 7.76 7.09 -6.14
N LEU A 97 6.82 6.32 -5.58
CA LEU A 97 6.68 6.15 -4.14
C LEU A 97 7.43 4.90 -3.65
N GLY A 98 8.06 5.01 -2.49
CA GLY A 98 8.64 3.85 -1.82
C GLY A 98 7.58 3.05 -1.09
N THR A 99 7.72 1.73 -1.06
CA THR A 99 6.75 0.82 -0.46
C THR A 99 7.43 -0.28 0.35
N CYS A 100 6.68 -0.87 1.28
CA CYS A 100 7.12 -2.05 2.01
C CYS A 100 5.90 -2.81 2.52
N TRP A 101 5.88 -4.13 2.31
CA TRP A 101 4.92 -5.03 2.94
C TRP A 101 5.29 -5.23 4.41
N VAL A 102 4.31 -5.21 5.30
CA VAL A 102 4.53 -5.35 6.75
C VAL A 102 3.51 -6.29 7.36
N THR A 103 3.96 -7.24 8.16
CA THR A 103 3.07 -8.16 8.87
C THR A 103 3.38 -8.30 10.36
N GLY A 104 4.56 -7.93 10.82
CA GLY A 104 5.00 -8.26 12.17
C GLY A 104 5.55 -7.13 13.02
N THR A 105 5.57 -5.90 12.52
CA THR A 105 6.20 -4.78 13.24
C THR A 105 5.25 -3.65 13.59
N TYR A 106 3.96 -3.91 13.54
CA TYR A 106 2.95 -2.90 13.86
C TYR A 106 2.40 -3.11 15.28
N ASN A 107 1.87 -2.01 15.84
CA ASN A 107 1.25 -1.97 17.15
C ASN A 107 -0.26 -2.05 16.97
N GLU A 108 -0.89 -3.08 17.51
CA GLU A 108 -2.32 -3.33 17.34
C GLU A 108 -3.22 -2.46 18.23
N ASN A 109 -2.64 -1.73 19.16
CA ASN A 109 -3.40 -0.90 20.10
C ASN A 109 -3.89 0.42 19.50
#